data_ebd88ac16afab967517c7d681a3dcdc3
#
_entry.id   ebd88ac16afab967517c7d681a3dcdc3
#
_cell.length_a   1.000
_cell.length_b   1.000
_cell.length_c   1.000
_cell.angle_alpha   90.00
_cell.angle_beta   90.00
_cell.angle_gamma   90.00
#
_symmetry.space_group_name_H-M   'P 1'
#
loop_
_entity.id
_entity.type
_entity.pdbx_description
1 polymer ?
#
loop_
_entity_poly.entity_id
_entity_poly.type
_entity_poly.pdbx_seq_one_letter_code
_entity_poly.pdbx_strand_id
1 'polypeptide(L)'
;CIRDRIIMKDDTFSDFAVKTAEHSRLLKTAQYIQHGNTSCLLHSIAVAYFCYRLSVRLGFLRLHKNELVRGALLHDYFLYDWHIPDKNRPMHGLYHPKAAYKNASEDFSLTPIEEDIIKKHMFPLTFTPPSYRESVLVCLVDKACSVYEIFKKNAYKSGPIHIAFEKVRSSRK
;
A
#
# COMPACT_ATOMS: atom_id res chain seq x y z
N CYS A 1 11.94 6.36 27.28
CA CYS A 1 12.89 6.18 26.20
C CYS A 1 12.50 7.06 25.03
N ILE A 2 13.36 8.06 24.71
CA ILE A 2 13.07 9.15 23.75
C ILE A 2 13.56 8.78 22.32
N ARG A 3 13.86 7.50 22.05
CA ARG A 3 14.61 7.10 20.85
C ARG A 3 13.79 6.86 19.57
N ASP A 4 12.45 6.81 19.63
CA ASP A 4 11.62 6.47 18.45
C ASP A 4 10.78 7.63 17.93
N ARG A 5 11.07 8.86 18.31
CA ARG A 5 10.50 10.07 17.71
C ARG A 5 11.38 10.60 16.56
N ILE A 6 11.81 9.74 15.67
CA ILE A 6 12.21 10.26 14.37
C ILE A 6 10.90 10.63 13.68
N ILE A 7 10.56 11.91 13.70
CA ILE A 7 9.55 12.47 12.80
C ILE A 7 10.11 12.21 11.40
N MET A 8 9.64 11.14 10.75
CA MET A 8 9.94 10.95 9.35
C MET A 8 9.44 12.19 8.61
N LYS A 9 10.33 12.98 8.06
CA LYS A 9 10.00 14.05 7.11
C LYS A 9 9.50 13.40 5.83
N ASP A 10 8.78 14.12 4.99
CA ASP A 10 8.25 13.59 3.73
C ASP A 10 9.35 12.95 2.85
N ASP A 11 10.59 13.47 2.92
CA ASP A 11 11.78 12.87 2.27
C ASP A 11 12.09 11.45 2.77
N THR A 12 11.95 11.21 4.08
CA THR A 12 12.20 9.88 4.67
C THR A 12 11.15 8.85 4.23
N PHE A 13 9.89 9.26 4.05
CA PHE A 13 8.85 8.39 3.50
C PHE A 13 9.17 8.00 2.06
N SER A 14 9.54 8.98 1.21
CA SER A 14 9.91 8.74 -0.19
C SER A 14 11.11 7.78 -0.30
N ASP A 15 12.14 7.95 0.53
CA ASP A 15 13.32 7.09 0.53
C ASP A 15 12.97 5.66 0.97
N PHE A 16 12.07 5.51 1.94
CA PHE A 16 11.60 4.20 2.36
C PHE A 16 10.80 3.51 1.23
N ALA A 17 9.96 4.24 0.52
CA ALA A 17 9.20 3.72 -0.62
C ALA A 17 10.13 3.31 -1.78
N VAL A 18 11.14 4.12 -2.09
CA VAL A 18 12.18 3.81 -3.09
C VAL A 18 12.91 2.53 -2.70
N LYS A 19 13.44 2.44 -1.48
CA LYS A 19 14.15 1.26 -0.99
C LYS A 19 13.29 -0.02 -1.05
N THR A 20 11.99 0.10 -0.78
CA THR A 20 11.07 -1.03 -0.91
C THR A 20 10.90 -1.44 -2.37
N ALA A 21 10.88 -0.50 -3.31
CA ALA A 21 10.68 -0.77 -4.73
C ALA A 21 11.93 -1.30 -5.45
N GLU A 22 13.14 -0.88 -5.04
CA GLU A 22 14.40 -1.21 -5.72
C GLU A 22 14.68 -2.71 -5.81
N HIS A 23 14.30 -3.47 -4.81
CA HIS A 23 14.61 -4.91 -4.68
C HIS A 23 13.38 -5.79 -4.93
N SER A 24 12.40 -5.28 -5.68
CA SER A 24 11.13 -5.97 -5.89
C SER A 24 10.52 -5.71 -7.26
N ARG A 25 9.43 -6.40 -7.55
CA ARG A 25 8.62 -6.17 -8.75
C ARG A 25 7.57 -5.05 -8.55
N LEU A 26 7.64 -4.27 -7.46
CA LEU A 26 6.63 -3.26 -7.11
C LEU A 26 6.41 -2.24 -8.22
N LEU A 27 7.48 -1.82 -8.92
CA LEU A 27 7.38 -0.90 -10.06
C LEU A 27 6.48 -1.41 -11.20
N LYS A 28 6.31 -2.72 -11.35
CA LYS A 28 5.41 -3.28 -12.37
C LYS A 28 3.96 -2.93 -12.12
N THR A 29 3.58 -2.66 -10.85
CA THR A 29 2.20 -2.28 -10.51
C THR A 29 1.80 -0.89 -11.04
N ALA A 30 2.77 -0.08 -11.50
CA ALA A 30 2.50 1.18 -12.19
C ALA A 30 1.78 0.99 -13.55
N GLN A 31 1.82 -0.21 -14.13
CA GLN A 31 1.21 -0.54 -15.43
C GLN A 31 -0.28 -0.92 -15.29
N TYR A 32 -0.74 -1.22 -14.09
CA TYR A 32 -2.11 -1.67 -13.83
C TYR A 32 -2.93 -0.54 -13.19
N ILE A 33 -4.14 -0.33 -13.66
CA ILE A 33 -5.07 0.63 -13.07
C ILE A 33 -5.77 -0.01 -11.89
N GLN A 34 -5.87 0.72 -10.77
CA GLN A 34 -6.57 0.27 -9.57
C GLN A 34 -7.97 0.86 -9.48
N HIS A 35 -8.09 2.18 -9.41
CA HIS A 35 -9.36 2.88 -9.32
C HIS A 35 -9.36 4.12 -10.21
N GLY A 36 -10.46 4.35 -10.94
CA GLY A 36 -10.58 5.50 -11.83
C GLY A 36 -9.49 5.52 -12.88
N ASN A 37 -8.53 6.43 -12.76
CA ASN A 37 -7.31 6.50 -13.58
C ASN A 37 -6.01 6.48 -12.75
N THR A 38 -6.11 5.98 -11.52
CA THR A 38 -4.98 5.82 -10.60
C THR A 38 -4.36 4.44 -10.77
N SER A 39 -3.03 4.37 -10.97
CA SER A 39 -2.33 3.08 -11.04
C SER A 39 -2.21 2.43 -9.66
N CYS A 40 -2.07 1.09 -9.62
CA CYS A 40 -1.86 0.36 -8.37
C CYS A 40 -0.67 0.90 -7.57
N LEU A 41 0.45 1.25 -8.23
CA LEU A 41 1.61 1.83 -7.55
C LEU A 41 1.27 3.17 -6.89
N LEU A 42 0.59 4.07 -7.62
CA LEU A 42 0.22 5.38 -7.08
C LEU A 42 -0.78 5.26 -5.93
N HIS A 43 -1.76 4.37 -6.05
CA HIS A 43 -2.70 4.02 -4.99
C HIS A 43 -1.97 3.51 -3.74
N SER A 44 -1.10 2.50 -3.89
CA SER A 44 -0.34 1.94 -2.77
C SER A 44 0.54 2.98 -2.07
N ILE A 45 1.18 3.89 -2.83
CA ILE A 45 1.95 5.00 -2.27
C ILE A 45 1.03 5.97 -1.51
N ALA A 46 -0.16 6.27 -2.02
CA ALA A 46 -1.11 7.14 -1.35
C ALA A 46 -1.60 6.54 -0.03
N VAL A 47 -2.01 5.27 -0.04
CA VAL A 47 -2.42 4.55 1.17
C VAL A 47 -1.29 4.53 2.20
N ALA A 48 -0.08 4.17 1.79
CA ALA A 48 1.09 4.15 2.68
C ALA A 48 1.42 5.53 3.26
N TYR A 49 1.34 6.59 2.45
CA TYR A 49 1.58 7.96 2.90
C TYR A 49 0.56 8.41 3.94
N PHE A 50 -0.72 8.17 3.71
CA PHE A 50 -1.75 8.53 4.68
C PHE A 50 -1.66 7.71 5.97
N CYS A 51 -1.37 6.41 5.87
CA CYS A 51 -1.10 5.56 7.04
C CYS A 51 0.09 6.10 7.84
N TYR A 52 1.17 6.48 7.17
CA TYR A 52 2.32 7.12 7.79
C TYR A 52 1.94 8.40 8.52
N ARG A 53 1.26 9.34 7.83
CA ARG A 53 0.84 10.62 8.42
C ARG A 53 -0.08 10.42 9.64
N LEU A 54 -1.02 9.47 9.55
CA LEU A 54 -1.89 9.13 10.67
C LEU A 54 -1.12 8.49 11.83
N SER A 55 -0.15 7.62 11.56
CA SER A 55 0.66 7.00 12.61
C SER A 55 1.49 8.02 13.41
N VAL A 56 1.95 9.09 12.74
CA VAL A 56 2.63 10.22 13.42
C VAL A 56 1.63 10.99 14.28
N ARG A 57 0.45 11.28 13.76
CA ARG A 57 -0.59 12.05 14.44
C ARG A 57 -1.21 11.28 15.62
N LEU A 58 -1.36 9.96 15.45
CA LEU A 58 -1.91 9.03 16.43
C LEU A 58 -0.78 8.32 17.22
N GLY A 59 0.28 9.05 17.57
CA GLY A 59 1.47 8.47 18.23
C GLY A 59 1.18 7.72 19.53
N PHE A 60 0.03 7.99 20.17
CA PHE A 60 -0.44 7.26 21.36
C PHE A 60 -0.80 5.79 21.08
N LEU A 61 -1.08 5.43 19.80
CA LEU A 61 -1.37 4.05 19.41
C LEU A 61 -0.13 3.17 19.34
N ARG A 62 1.09 3.74 19.39
CA ARG A 62 2.37 3.02 19.34
C ARG A 62 2.46 2.00 18.19
N LEU A 63 2.07 2.43 16.98
CA LEU A 63 2.09 1.60 15.78
C LEU A 63 3.52 1.27 15.34
N HIS A 64 3.73 0.09 14.79
CA HIS A 64 4.97 -0.35 14.16
C HIS A 64 5.06 0.29 12.76
N LYS A 65 5.67 1.47 12.68
CA LYS A 65 5.63 2.34 11.49
C LYS A 65 6.22 1.72 10.23
N ASN A 66 7.34 1.00 10.38
CA ASN A 66 8.00 0.37 9.24
C ASN A 66 7.12 -0.72 8.63
N GLU A 67 6.55 -1.58 9.48
CA GLU A 67 5.65 -2.66 9.08
C GLU A 67 4.34 -2.09 8.52
N LEU A 68 3.81 -1.04 9.13
CA LEU A 68 2.62 -0.34 8.64
C LEU A 68 2.84 0.21 7.22
N VAL A 69 3.94 0.95 7.01
CA VAL A 69 4.22 1.60 5.72
C VAL A 69 4.56 0.55 4.65
N ARG A 70 5.40 -0.45 4.97
CA ARG A 70 5.75 -1.50 4.01
C ARG A 70 4.54 -2.39 3.70
N GLY A 71 3.75 -2.78 4.70
CA GLY A 71 2.51 -3.51 4.49
C GLY A 71 1.52 -2.75 3.63
N ALA A 72 1.37 -1.43 3.85
CA ALA A 72 0.53 -0.58 3.02
C ALA A 72 1.05 -0.41 1.58
N LEU A 73 2.38 -0.37 1.36
CA LEU A 73 2.95 -0.38 0.00
C LEU A 73 2.69 -1.70 -0.75
N LEU A 74 2.55 -2.80 -0.01
CA LEU A 74 2.46 -4.16 -0.56
C LEU A 74 1.05 -4.73 -0.53
N HIS A 75 0.04 -4.04 0.05
CA HIS A 75 -1.30 -4.61 0.21
C HIS A 75 -1.94 -5.00 -1.13
N ASP A 76 -1.69 -4.23 -2.18
CA ASP A 76 -2.16 -4.43 -3.56
C ASP A 76 -1.04 -4.88 -4.52
N TYR A 77 -0.10 -5.69 -4.02
CA TYR A 77 1.02 -6.18 -4.81
C TYR A 77 0.64 -7.34 -5.74
N PHE A 78 -0.45 -7.18 -6.48
CA PHE A 78 -0.82 -8.08 -7.56
C PHE A 78 -0.19 -7.61 -8.89
N LEU A 79 0.17 -8.54 -9.77
CA LEU A 79 0.93 -8.31 -11.00
C LEU A 79 0.13 -8.74 -12.24
N TYR A 80 -1.12 -8.30 -12.32
CA TYR A 80 -2.01 -8.57 -13.46
C TYR A 80 -3.03 -7.45 -13.65
N ASP A 81 -3.58 -7.33 -14.85
CA ASP A 81 -4.69 -6.42 -15.13
C ASP A 81 -6.02 -7.11 -14.76
N TRP A 82 -6.68 -6.62 -13.72
CA TRP A 82 -7.94 -7.18 -13.24
C TRP A 82 -9.16 -6.79 -14.09
N HIS A 83 -9.01 -5.82 -15.01
CA HIS A 83 -10.05 -5.47 -15.96
C HIS A 83 -10.16 -6.48 -17.11
N ILE A 84 -9.13 -7.32 -17.29
CA ILE A 84 -9.15 -8.41 -18.25
C ILE A 84 -9.76 -9.64 -17.56
N PRO A 85 -10.94 -10.13 -18.02
CA PRO A 85 -11.56 -11.32 -17.43
C PRO A 85 -10.64 -12.54 -17.51
N ASP A 86 -10.44 -13.22 -16.39
CA ASP A 86 -9.67 -14.44 -16.29
C ASP A 86 -10.43 -15.49 -15.46
N LYS A 87 -10.74 -16.63 -16.09
CA LYS A 87 -11.47 -17.74 -15.45
C LYS A 87 -10.75 -18.28 -14.20
N ASN A 88 -9.43 -18.16 -14.13
CA ASN A 88 -8.63 -18.61 -12.98
C ASN A 88 -8.60 -17.58 -11.84
N ARG A 89 -9.13 -16.38 -12.05
CA ARG A 89 -9.15 -15.27 -11.09
C ARG A 89 -10.55 -14.64 -11.00
N PRO A 90 -11.58 -15.46 -10.71
CA PRO A 90 -12.92 -14.92 -10.56
C PRO A 90 -12.98 -14.00 -9.32
N MET A 91 -13.77 -12.94 -9.39
CA MET A 91 -14.01 -12.01 -8.28
C MET A 91 -12.72 -11.38 -7.73
N HIS A 92 -12.12 -10.46 -8.50
CA HIS A 92 -10.87 -9.76 -8.18
C HIS A 92 -10.79 -9.34 -6.68
N GLY A 93 -11.83 -8.72 -6.13
CA GLY A 93 -11.84 -8.26 -4.75
C GLY A 93 -11.58 -9.35 -3.69
N LEU A 94 -11.90 -10.60 -3.98
CA LEU A 94 -11.62 -11.74 -3.08
C LEU A 94 -10.28 -12.42 -3.39
N TYR A 95 -9.84 -12.33 -4.65
CA TYR A 95 -8.64 -13.03 -5.11
C TYR A 95 -7.36 -12.23 -4.91
N HIS A 96 -7.39 -10.89 -5.13
CA HIS A 96 -6.16 -10.10 -5.15
C HIS A 96 -5.37 -10.09 -3.84
N PRO A 97 -5.96 -10.16 -2.61
CA PRO A 97 -5.15 -10.25 -1.40
C PRO A 97 -4.25 -11.48 -1.36
N LYS A 98 -4.76 -12.61 -1.88
CA LYS A 98 -3.98 -13.85 -1.97
C LYS A 98 -2.84 -13.73 -3.00
N ALA A 99 -3.12 -13.10 -4.14
CA ALA A 99 -2.11 -12.84 -5.17
C ALA A 99 -1.05 -11.85 -4.67
N ALA A 100 -1.47 -10.76 -4.02
CA ALA A 100 -0.56 -9.78 -3.41
C ALA A 100 0.34 -10.43 -2.35
N TYR A 101 -0.23 -11.25 -1.46
CA TYR A 101 0.54 -11.99 -0.46
C TYR A 101 1.57 -12.93 -1.08
N LYS A 102 1.18 -13.69 -2.10
CA LYS A 102 2.10 -14.59 -2.82
C LYS A 102 3.29 -13.80 -3.39
N ASN A 103 3.01 -12.74 -4.15
CA ASN A 103 4.08 -11.94 -4.77
C ASN A 103 4.97 -11.26 -3.71
N ALA A 104 4.37 -10.73 -2.64
CA ALA A 104 5.12 -10.11 -1.56
C ALA A 104 6.02 -11.11 -0.81
N SER A 105 5.53 -12.34 -0.57
CA SER A 105 6.33 -13.41 0.08
C SER A 105 7.48 -13.92 -0.78
N GLU A 106 7.37 -13.80 -2.11
CA GLU A 106 8.48 -14.15 -3.03
C GLU A 106 9.60 -13.10 -2.99
N ASP A 107 9.25 -11.82 -2.85
CA ASP A 107 10.22 -10.72 -2.94
C ASP A 107 10.72 -10.25 -1.55
N PHE A 108 9.99 -10.54 -0.46
CA PHE A 108 10.28 -10.04 0.89
C PHE A 108 10.12 -11.10 1.98
N SER A 109 10.93 -11.00 3.01
CA SER A 109 10.65 -11.64 4.30
C SER A 109 9.64 -10.77 5.05
N LEU A 110 8.38 -11.19 5.04
CA LEU A 110 7.28 -10.46 5.64
C LEU A 110 7.22 -10.70 7.15
N THR A 111 6.89 -9.66 7.91
CA THR A 111 6.54 -9.78 9.33
C THR A 111 5.08 -10.21 9.48
N PRO A 112 4.67 -10.76 10.66
CA PRO A 112 3.27 -11.13 10.90
C PRO A 112 2.28 -9.96 10.72
N ILE A 113 2.70 -8.73 11.03
CA ILE A 113 1.88 -7.52 10.83
C ILE A 113 1.68 -7.25 9.33
N GLU A 114 2.74 -7.33 8.54
CA GLU A 114 2.67 -7.11 7.08
C GLU A 114 1.84 -8.18 6.38
N GLU A 115 1.98 -9.43 6.79
CA GLU A 115 1.11 -10.51 6.29
C GLU A 115 -0.36 -10.25 6.57
N ASP A 116 -0.68 -9.85 7.80
CA ASP A 116 -2.05 -9.57 8.22
C ASP A 116 -2.63 -8.38 7.42
N ILE A 117 -1.85 -7.32 7.22
CA ILE A 117 -2.23 -6.18 6.37
C ILE A 117 -2.60 -6.69 4.98
N ILE A 118 -1.67 -7.39 4.30
CA ILE A 118 -1.86 -7.82 2.90
C ILE A 118 -3.04 -8.78 2.78
N LYS A 119 -3.19 -9.74 3.69
CA LYS A 119 -4.25 -10.76 3.62
C LYS A 119 -5.63 -10.23 3.95
N LYS A 120 -5.73 -9.16 4.78
CA LYS A 120 -7.01 -8.78 5.40
C LYS A 120 -7.48 -7.35 5.12
N HIS A 121 -6.76 -6.57 4.28
CA HIS A 121 -7.17 -5.21 3.95
C HIS A 121 -8.56 -5.13 3.31
N MET A 122 -9.02 -6.19 2.66
CA MET A 122 -10.34 -6.24 2.02
C MET A 122 -11.52 -6.51 2.98
N PHE A 123 -11.29 -6.63 4.29
CA PHE A 123 -12.40 -6.72 5.25
C PHE A 123 -13.35 -5.51 5.11
N PRO A 124 -14.69 -5.66 5.15
CA PRO A 124 -15.47 -6.91 5.39
C PRO A 124 -15.78 -7.73 4.13
N LEU A 125 -15.33 -7.36 2.95
CA LEU A 125 -15.56 -8.15 1.73
C LEU A 125 -14.96 -9.56 1.87
N THR A 126 -13.76 -9.66 2.44
CA THR A 126 -13.24 -10.92 3.01
C THR A 126 -13.69 -11.02 4.46
N PHE A 127 -14.26 -12.16 4.88
CA PHE A 127 -14.86 -12.31 6.21
C PHE A 127 -13.86 -12.36 7.37
N THR A 128 -12.56 -12.42 7.10
CA THR A 128 -11.53 -12.49 8.14
C THR A 128 -11.12 -11.08 8.58
N PRO A 129 -11.42 -10.67 9.83
CA PRO A 129 -11.09 -9.32 10.30
C PRO A 129 -9.59 -9.15 10.52
N PRO A 130 -9.08 -7.91 10.39
CA PRO A 130 -7.72 -7.54 10.76
C PRO A 130 -7.41 -7.90 12.23
N SER A 131 -6.20 -8.41 12.49
CA SER A 131 -5.76 -8.80 13.84
C SER A 131 -4.88 -7.75 14.50
N TYR A 132 -4.26 -6.88 13.73
CA TYR A 132 -3.37 -5.82 14.22
C TYR A 132 -3.97 -4.43 13.99
N ARG A 133 -3.59 -3.47 14.83
CA ARG A 133 -4.02 -2.06 14.72
C ARG A 133 -3.57 -1.46 13.38
N GLU A 134 -2.38 -1.83 12.93
CA GLU A 134 -1.81 -1.46 11.64
C GLU A 134 -2.70 -1.93 10.49
N SER A 135 -3.15 -3.17 10.54
CA SER A 135 -4.04 -3.76 9.53
C SER A 135 -5.41 -3.08 9.50
N VAL A 136 -5.97 -2.75 10.68
CA VAL A 136 -7.20 -1.96 10.77
C VAL A 136 -7.02 -0.60 10.11
N LEU A 137 -5.91 0.08 10.40
CA LEU A 137 -5.63 1.40 9.85
C LEU A 137 -5.49 1.35 8.32
N VAL A 138 -4.72 0.39 7.78
CA VAL A 138 -4.59 0.21 6.33
C VAL A 138 -5.94 -0.08 5.70
N CYS A 139 -6.73 -0.98 6.26
CA CYS A 139 -8.07 -1.33 5.77
C CYS A 139 -9.01 -0.12 5.67
N LEU A 140 -8.95 0.82 6.61
CA LEU A 140 -9.76 2.04 6.59
C LEU A 140 -9.23 3.07 5.59
N VAL A 141 -7.92 3.28 5.57
CA VAL A 141 -7.27 4.26 4.68
C VAL A 141 -7.39 3.82 3.23
N ASP A 142 -7.19 2.54 2.93
CA ASP A 142 -7.39 1.96 1.60
C ASP A 142 -8.78 2.29 1.05
N LYS A 143 -9.83 2.01 1.82
CA LYS A 143 -11.21 2.31 1.41
C LYS A 143 -11.45 3.81 1.18
N ALA A 144 -10.90 4.65 2.04
CA ALA A 144 -11.01 6.09 1.88
C ALA A 144 -10.31 6.59 0.61
N CYS A 145 -9.10 6.07 0.31
CA CYS A 145 -8.35 6.36 -0.92
C CYS A 145 -9.12 5.85 -2.15
N SER A 146 -9.64 4.62 -2.12
CA SER A 146 -10.40 4.02 -3.22
C SER A 146 -11.63 4.86 -3.57
N VAL A 147 -12.41 5.27 -2.57
CA VAL A 147 -13.57 6.15 -2.77
C VAL A 147 -13.15 7.50 -3.37
N TYR A 148 -12.10 8.11 -2.83
CA TYR A 148 -11.58 9.38 -3.36
C TYR A 148 -11.14 9.26 -4.82
N GLU A 149 -10.43 8.20 -5.18
CA GLU A 149 -9.89 7.96 -6.52
C GLU A 149 -10.98 7.67 -7.56
N ILE A 150 -12.09 7.03 -7.18
CA ILE A 150 -13.24 6.80 -8.05
C ILE A 150 -13.87 8.13 -8.46
N PHE A 151 -14.03 9.07 -7.52
CA PHE A 151 -14.69 10.34 -7.79
C PHE A 151 -13.76 11.44 -8.29
N LYS A 152 -12.44 11.33 -8.03
CA LYS A 152 -11.45 12.35 -8.38
C LYS A 152 -10.55 11.90 -9.52
N LYS A 153 -10.88 12.34 -10.75
CA LYS A 153 -9.96 12.16 -11.89
C LYS A 153 -8.59 12.77 -11.58
N ASN A 154 -7.54 12.01 -11.89
CA ASN A 154 -6.15 12.41 -11.66
C ASN A 154 -5.87 12.76 -10.18
N ALA A 155 -6.31 11.91 -9.28
CA ALA A 155 -5.92 11.99 -7.88
C ALA A 155 -4.39 12.09 -7.74
N TYR A 156 -3.94 12.85 -6.75
CA TYR A 156 -2.53 12.98 -6.38
C TYR A 156 -1.58 13.55 -7.46
N LYS A 157 -2.05 14.43 -8.36
CA LYS A 157 -1.21 15.07 -9.40
C LYS A 157 -0.13 16.01 -8.86
N SER A 158 -0.16 16.32 -7.59
CA SER A 158 0.77 17.24 -6.93
C SER A 158 0.94 16.88 -5.47
N GLY A 159 1.94 17.49 -4.83
CA GLY A 159 2.21 17.29 -3.40
C GLY A 159 3.05 16.05 -3.09
N PRO A 160 3.17 15.67 -1.80
CA PRO A 160 4.12 14.67 -1.33
C PRO A 160 3.93 13.28 -1.94
N ILE A 161 2.68 12.87 -2.21
CA ILE A 161 2.37 11.58 -2.83
C ILE A 161 2.91 11.52 -4.25
N HIS A 162 2.73 12.59 -5.03
CA HIS A 162 3.25 12.68 -6.39
C HIS A 162 4.78 12.66 -6.42
N ILE A 163 5.41 13.41 -5.52
CA ILE A 163 6.87 13.45 -5.38
C ILE A 163 7.40 12.05 -5.06
N ALA A 164 6.79 11.35 -4.11
CA ALA A 164 7.18 9.99 -3.76
C ALA A 164 6.99 9.02 -4.94
N PHE A 165 5.88 9.13 -5.67
CA PHE A 165 5.60 8.31 -6.85
C PHE A 165 6.64 8.51 -7.95
N GLU A 166 6.97 9.75 -8.30
CA GLU A 166 7.99 10.03 -9.33
C GLU A 166 9.39 9.59 -8.89
N LYS A 167 9.72 9.74 -7.60
CA LYS A 167 10.99 9.27 -7.04
C LYS A 167 11.12 7.75 -7.12
N VAL A 168 10.07 7.02 -6.74
CA VAL A 168 10.00 5.56 -6.87
C VAL A 168 10.08 5.13 -8.34
N ARG A 169 9.36 5.82 -9.23
CA ARG A 169 9.34 5.49 -10.66
C ARG A 169 10.69 5.71 -11.34
N SER A 170 11.46 6.71 -10.90
CA SER A 170 12.78 7.06 -11.44
C SER A 170 13.94 6.25 -10.84
N SER A 171 13.73 5.50 -9.76
CA SER A 171 14.81 4.76 -9.07
C SER A 171 15.39 3.58 -9.86
N ARG A 172 14.78 3.21 -10.97
CA ARG A 172 15.19 2.08 -11.83
C ARG A 172 15.88 2.51 -13.14
N LYS A 173 16.52 3.69 -13.15
CA LYS A 173 17.35 4.12 -14.29
C LYS A 173 18.81 3.73 -14.11
#